data_cc2cb91471b41184fdf88301cb4e16d4
#
_entry.id   cc2cb91471b41184fdf88301cb4e16d4
#
_cell.length_a   1.000
_cell.length_b   1.000
_cell.length_c   1.000
_cell.angle_alpha   90.00
_cell.angle_beta   90.00
_cell.angle_gamma   90.00
#
_symmetry.space_group_name_H-M   'P 1'
#
loop_
_entity.id
_entity.type
_entity.pdbx_description
1 polymer ?
#
loop_
_entity_poly.entity_id
_entity_poly.type
_entity_poly.pdbx_seq_one_letter_code
_entity_poly.pdbx_strand_id
1 'polypeptide(L)'
;MSLAFDINYRPKAPWFGGDLQTMSAVLSPPKVALDDADIEDLRIPADDGTEDVLLGQRLVRRGSDGPRQETTVVLLHGLLGDFDRDYMRLLTRHYLDHGYIVVRMNLRGAGSSRLLCTRNYHAGFTQDLTVIAQALSAREDTGRLAWIGISLSGNMLLKAASETPFVEAADQAAIVSISAPFDLQATATRFSRRRNFLYSRYLVNKIRKQMPLQPGLRPDQVEHLKRIKTIGEFDEHFTAPDHGYGSADEYYIENSAKRFVLDARLPCLAIVAANDPWIDDRPYRAIEWSKNPLLTPAICRTGGHVGFHAQGHRQPIYTAWSRSFFEASSKPATPTPSRR
;
A
#
# COMPACT_ATOMS: atom_id res chain seq x y z
N MET A 1 14.54 -16.91 12.82
CA MET A 1 14.79 -15.83 13.80
C MET A 1 13.52 -15.00 13.90
N SER A 2 12.88 -14.91 15.07
CA SER A 2 11.68 -14.06 15.22
C SER A 2 12.16 -12.61 15.25
N LEU A 3 11.71 -11.80 14.26
CA LEU A 3 11.91 -10.36 14.27
C LEU A 3 11.04 -9.77 15.39
N ALA A 4 11.66 -9.13 16.37
CA ALA A 4 10.95 -8.42 17.43
C ALA A 4 10.86 -6.94 17.05
N PHE A 5 9.65 -6.49 16.70
CA PHE A 5 9.36 -5.09 16.51
C PHE A 5 8.92 -4.44 17.84
N ASP A 6 9.43 -3.25 18.15
CA ASP A 6 8.97 -2.49 19.34
C ASP A 6 7.59 -1.86 19.07
N ILE A 7 6.55 -2.70 19.11
CA ILE A 7 5.15 -2.27 18.89
C ILE A 7 4.63 -1.32 19.98
N ASN A 8 5.37 -1.18 21.10
CA ASN A 8 5.03 -0.30 22.23
C ASN A 8 5.90 0.97 22.28
N TYR A 9 6.56 1.31 21.20
CA TYR A 9 7.40 2.50 21.12
C TYR A 9 6.71 3.76 21.64
N ARG A 10 7.51 4.72 22.14
CA ARG A 10 7.01 6.02 22.58
C ARG A 10 6.86 6.96 21.37
N PRO A 11 5.70 7.64 21.21
CA PRO A 11 5.54 8.61 20.14
C PRO A 11 6.49 9.80 20.32
N LYS A 12 6.99 10.31 19.20
CA LYS A 12 7.86 11.49 19.14
C LYS A 12 7.03 12.77 19.22
N ALA A 13 7.44 13.73 20.05
CA ALA A 13 6.85 15.06 20.04
C ALA A 13 7.01 15.75 18.67
N PRO A 14 6.04 16.52 18.17
CA PRO A 14 4.73 16.81 18.78
C PRO A 14 3.62 15.77 18.42
N TRP A 15 3.97 14.67 17.77
CA TRP A 15 3.05 13.69 17.16
C TRP A 15 2.41 12.78 18.21
N PHE A 16 1.66 13.36 19.15
CA PHE A 16 0.93 12.59 20.16
C PHE A 16 -0.51 12.32 19.72
N GLY A 17 -0.97 11.07 19.94
CA GLY A 17 -2.31 10.65 19.56
C GLY A 17 -2.48 10.33 18.07
N GLY A 18 -3.59 9.66 17.73
CA GLY A 18 -3.82 9.15 16.38
C GLY A 18 -3.99 10.24 15.32
N ASP A 19 -4.68 11.33 15.66
CA ASP A 19 -4.94 12.41 14.70
C ASP A 19 -3.68 13.18 14.32
N LEU A 20 -2.83 13.56 15.31
CA LEU A 20 -1.58 14.27 15.00
C LEU A 20 -0.61 13.38 14.23
N GLN A 21 -0.52 12.09 14.56
CA GLN A 21 0.23 11.13 13.77
C GLN A 21 -0.26 11.08 12.32
N THR A 22 -1.58 10.99 12.12
CA THR A 22 -2.21 10.94 10.78
C THR A 22 -1.97 12.22 9.98
N MET A 23 -2.05 13.37 10.65
CA MET A 23 -1.88 14.68 10.02
C MET A 23 -0.43 15.11 9.85
N SER A 24 0.53 14.33 10.35
CA SER A 24 1.95 14.72 10.37
C SER A 24 2.49 15.07 8.98
N ALA A 25 2.17 14.28 7.96
CA ALA A 25 2.60 14.54 6.58
C ALA A 25 1.99 15.84 5.98
N VAL A 26 0.80 16.26 6.48
CA VAL A 26 0.16 17.51 6.05
C VAL A 26 0.71 18.71 6.81
N LEU A 27 0.93 18.56 8.12
CA LEU A 27 1.39 19.65 9.00
C LEU A 27 2.89 19.91 8.89
N SER A 28 3.65 18.87 8.56
CA SER A 28 5.13 18.96 8.42
C SER A 28 5.57 17.97 7.33
N PRO A 29 5.27 18.32 6.05
CA PRO A 29 5.63 17.44 4.93
C PRO A 29 7.15 17.25 4.87
N PRO A 30 7.65 16.01 4.76
CA PRO A 30 9.08 15.77 4.64
C PRO A 30 9.60 16.33 3.31
N LYS A 31 10.61 17.16 3.37
CA LYS A 31 11.32 17.63 2.18
C LYS A 31 12.32 16.56 1.77
N VAL A 32 12.02 15.84 0.69
CA VAL A 32 12.85 14.74 0.20
C VAL A 32 13.32 15.06 -1.22
N ALA A 33 14.61 15.28 -1.40
CA ALA A 33 15.26 15.38 -2.70
C ALA A 33 15.57 13.96 -3.23
N LEU A 34 15.48 13.80 -4.56
CA LEU A 34 15.83 12.59 -5.28
C LEU A 34 16.78 12.92 -6.46
N ASP A 35 17.47 14.07 -6.38
CA ASP A 35 18.29 14.62 -7.47
C ASP A 35 19.55 13.79 -7.74
N ASP A 36 19.94 12.94 -6.79
CA ASP A 36 21.06 12.00 -6.89
C ASP A 36 20.64 10.60 -7.39
N ALA A 37 19.42 10.46 -7.89
CA ALA A 37 18.93 9.22 -8.49
C ALA A 37 18.81 9.34 -10.00
N ASP A 38 19.12 8.26 -10.70
CA ASP A 38 18.72 8.04 -12.07
C ASP A 38 17.27 7.56 -12.07
N ILE A 39 16.42 8.25 -12.81
CA ILE A 39 14.97 8.02 -12.85
C ILE A 39 14.60 7.58 -14.26
N GLU A 40 13.99 6.39 -14.35
CA GLU A 40 13.42 5.82 -15.57
C GLU A 40 11.90 5.79 -15.43
N ASP A 41 11.16 6.39 -16.36
CA ASP A 41 9.70 6.30 -16.39
C ASP A 41 9.27 4.93 -16.92
N LEU A 42 8.37 4.28 -16.20
CA LEU A 42 7.81 2.99 -16.56
C LEU A 42 6.40 3.18 -17.13
N ARG A 43 6.13 2.48 -18.25
CA ARG A 43 4.82 2.41 -18.90
C ARG A 43 4.49 0.93 -19.14
N ILE A 44 3.59 0.40 -18.34
CA ILE A 44 3.23 -1.02 -18.39
C ILE A 44 1.79 -1.13 -18.89
N PRO A 45 1.53 -1.74 -20.06
CA PRO A 45 0.18 -2.05 -20.51
C PRO A 45 -0.56 -2.91 -19.49
N ALA A 46 -1.84 -2.67 -19.29
CA ALA A 46 -2.62 -3.39 -18.28
C ALA A 46 -2.93 -4.85 -18.64
N ASP A 47 -2.79 -5.22 -19.91
CA ASP A 47 -2.96 -6.59 -20.46
C ASP A 47 -4.29 -7.26 -20.08
N ASP A 48 -5.37 -6.48 -20.06
CA ASP A 48 -6.72 -6.94 -19.71
C ASP A 48 -7.77 -6.65 -20.80
N GLY A 49 -7.30 -6.40 -22.04
CA GLY A 49 -8.13 -6.05 -23.19
C GLY A 49 -8.52 -4.58 -23.22
N THR A 50 -8.08 -3.74 -22.27
CA THR A 50 -8.15 -2.29 -22.33
C THR A 50 -6.85 -1.70 -22.89
N GLU A 51 -6.90 -0.43 -23.31
CA GLU A 51 -5.69 0.35 -23.66
C GLU A 51 -5.07 1.05 -22.43
N ASP A 52 -5.47 0.67 -21.22
CA ASP A 52 -5.01 1.26 -19.98
C ASP A 52 -3.50 1.04 -19.78
N VAL A 53 -2.81 2.08 -19.28
CA VAL A 53 -1.37 2.03 -19.02
C VAL A 53 -1.07 2.35 -17.55
N LEU A 54 -0.41 1.44 -16.89
CA LEU A 54 0.10 1.62 -15.53
C LEU A 54 1.40 2.41 -15.60
N LEU A 55 1.44 3.55 -14.93
CA LEU A 55 2.63 4.41 -14.88
C LEU A 55 3.38 4.23 -13.58
N GLY A 56 4.70 4.26 -13.69
CA GLY A 56 5.58 4.23 -12.53
C GLY A 56 6.93 4.85 -12.84
N GLN A 57 7.81 4.79 -11.86
CA GLN A 57 9.19 5.21 -12.00
C GLN A 57 10.11 4.20 -11.31
N ARG A 58 11.17 3.84 -12.01
CA ARG A 58 12.28 3.07 -11.46
C ARG A 58 13.43 4.02 -11.12
N LEU A 59 13.92 3.92 -9.90
CA LEU A 59 14.97 4.79 -9.39
C LEU A 59 16.16 3.97 -8.92
N VAL A 60 17.35 4.44 -9.29
CA VAL A 60 18.64 3.87 -8.86
C VAL A 60 19.50 5.02 -8.36
N ARG A 61 20.17 4.87 -7.23
CA ARG A 61 21.09 5.89 -6.73
C ARG A 61 22.29 6.02 -7.66
N ARG A 62 22.59 7.26 -8.08
CA ARG A 62 23.73 7.56 -8.95
C ARG A 62 25.04 7.44 -8.19
N GLY A 63 26.05 6.86 -8.82
CA GLY A 63 27.40 6.77 -8.25
C GLY A 63 27.51 5.88 -7.01
N SER A 64 26.59 4.97 -6.79
CA SER A 64 26.73 3.96 -5.74
C SER A 64 27.64 2.84 -6.22
N ASP A 65 28.92 2.92 -5.86
CA ASP A 65 29.95 1.87 -6.15
C ASP A 65 29.84 0.67 -5.18
N GLY A 66 28.87 0.69 -4.25
CA GLY A 66 28.64 -0.41 -3.33
C GLY A 66 27.84 -1.57 -3.95
N PRO A 67 27.87 -2.76 -3.33
CA PRO A 67 27.06 -3.89 -3.79
C PRO A 67 25.58 -3.49 -3.77
N ARG A 68 24.94 -3.58 -4.94
CA ARG A 68 23.47 -3.42 -5.04
C ARG A 68 22.79 -4.56 -4.31
N GLN A 69 21.70 -4.23 -3.63
CA GLN A 69 20.82 -5.27 -3.09
C GLN A 69 20.22 -6.09 -4.25
N GLU A 70 20.17 -7.40 -4.07
CA GLU A 70 19.56 -8.31 -5.07
C GLU A 70 18.02 -8.21 -5.09
N THR A 71 17.47 -7.23 -4.39
CA THR A 71 16.03 -7.04 -4.21
C THR A 71 15.64 -5.64 -4.68
N THR A 72 14.64 -5.58 -5.54
CA THR A 72 13.95 -4.34 -5.93
C THR A 72 12.74 -4.10 -5.02
N VAL A 73 12.63 -2.91 -4.46
CA VAL A 73 11.50 -2.53 -3.62
C VAL A 73 10.43 -1.82 -4.45
N VAL A 74 9.24 -2.41 -4.51
CA VAL A 74 8.08 -1.86 -5.20
C VAL A 74 7.17 -1.16 -4.21
N LEU A 75 6.92 0.12 -4.43
CA LEU A 75 6.11 0.99 -3.57
C LEU A 75 4.76 1.30 -4.21
N LEU A 76 3.68 1.12 -3.46
CA LEU A 76 2.30 1.39 -3.87
C LEU A 76 1.63 2.37 -2.92
N HIS A 77 1.04 3.42 -3.47
CA HIS A 77 0.38 4.48 -2.70
C HIS A 77 -1.03 4.09 -2.22
N GLY A 78 -1.57 4.85 -1.27
CA GLY A 78 -2.94 4.69 -0.77
C GLY A 78 -4.00 5.39 -1.62
N LEU A 79 -5.25 5.33 -1.15
CA LEU A 79 -6.41 5.95 -1.80
C LEU A 79 -6.16 7.43 -2.13
N LEU A 80 -6.47 7.82 -3.38
CA LEU A 80 -6.31 9.19 -3.91
C LEU A 80 -4.87 9.73 -3.84
N GLY A 81 -3.90 8.84 -3.71
CA GLY A 81 -2.48 9.17 -3.80
C GLY A 81 -1.96 9.13 -5.23
N ASP A 82 -0.66 9.21 -5.33
CA ASP A 82 0.16 8.99 -6.52
C ASP A 82 1.59 8.61 -6.07
N PHE A 83 2.43 8.18 -7.02
CA PHE A 83 3.80 7.74 -6.71
C PHE A 83 4.71 8.86 -6.20
N ASP A 84 4.33 10.15 -6.33
CA ASP A 84 5.17 11.28 -5.92
C ASP A 84 4.74 11.93 -4.59
N ARG A 85 3.83 11.27 -3.83
CA ARG A 85 3.45 11.72 -2.50
C ARG A 85 4.63 11.72 -1.53
N ASP A 86 4.59 12.63 -0.56
CA ASP A 86 5.68 12.83 0.40
C ASP A 86 6.13 11.54 1.09
N TYR A 87 5.19 10.68 1.51
CA TYR A 87 5.52 9.40 2.13
C TYR A 87 6.13 8.40 1.13
N MET A 88 5.74 8.47 -0.16
CA MET A 88 6.34 7.66 -1.23
C MET A 88 7.77 8.11 -1.50
N ARG A 89 8.00 9.43 -1.58
CA ARG A 89 9.34 10.02 -1.73
C ARG A 89 10.23 9.67 -0.54
N LEU A 90 9.69 9.71 0.69
CA LEU A 90 10.41 9.35 1.91
C LEU A 90 10.83 7.87 1.90
N LEU A 91 9.93 6.95 1.55
CA LEU A 91 10.25 5.53 1.39
C LEU A 91 11.28 5.32 0.26
N THR A 92 11.09 5.98 -0.88
CA THR A 92 12.04 5.94 -2.00
C THR A 92 13.44 6.33 -1.52
N ARG A 93 13.58 7.48 -0.84
CA ARG A 93 14.87 7.94 -0.31
C ARG A 93 15.47 6.93 0.67
N HIS A 94 14.64 6.42 1.59
CA HIS A 94 15.09 5.44 2.57
C HIS A 94 15.74 4.22 1.89
N TYR A 95 15.08 3.64 0.90
CA TYR A 95 15.60 2.44 0.24
C TYR A 95 16.77 2.73 -0.70
N LEU A 96 16.78 3.86 -1.41
CA LEU A 96 17.94 4.29 -2.19
C LEU A 96 19.19 4.48 -1.32
N ASP A 97 19.04 5.03 -0.10
CA ASP A 97 20.14 5.21 0.85
C ASP A 97 20.72 3.89 1.35
N HIS A 98 19.96 2.81 1.26
CA HIS A 98 20.40 1.46 1.64
C HIS A 98 20.76 0.56 0.43
N GLY A 99 20.94 1.15 -0.76
CA GLY A 99 21.43 0.46 -1.95
C GLY A 99 20.39 -0.36 -2.72
N TYR A 100 19.10 -0.19 -2.43
CA TYR A 100 18.03 -0.86 -3.19
C TYR A 100 17.72 -0.13 -4.49
N ILE A 101 17.30 -0.88 -5.50
CA ILE A 101 16.52 -0.35 -6.61
C ILE A 101 15.09 -0.12 -6.10
N VAL A 102 14.50 1.01 -6.43
CA VAL A 102 13.14 1.36 -6.03
C VAL A 102 12.26 1.57 -7.24
N VAL A 103 11.14 0.86 -7.28
CA VAL A 103 10.06 1.10 -8.24
C VAL A 103 8.88 1.68 -7.48
N ARG A 104 8.37 2.83 -7.91
CA ARG A 104 7.17 3.45 -7.34
C ARG A 104 6.10 3.53 -8.42
N MET A 105 4.94 2.92 -8.17
CA MET A 105 3.87 2.80 -9.15
C MET A 105 2.66 3.63 -8.79
N ASN A 106 2.01 4.20 -9.79
CA ASN A 106 0.63 4.64 -9.65
C ASN A 106 -0.29 3.43 -9.75
N LEU A 107 -1.29 3.39 -8.89
CA LEU A 107 -2.44 2.51 -9.10
C LEU A 107 -3.19 2.96 -10.35
N ARG A 108 -3.90 2.05 -11.02
CA ARG A 108 -4.63 2.30 -12.27
C ARG A 108 -5.51 3.56 -12.18
N GLY A 109 -5.38 4.47 -13.09
CA GLY A 109 -6.17 5.71 -13.08
C GLY A 109 -5.87 6.67 -11.92
N ALA A 110 -4.71 6.53 -11.24
CA ALA A 110 -4.27 7.46 -10.21
C ALA A 110 -3.18 8.41 -10.73
N GLY A 111 -3.10 9.60 -10.16
CA GLY A 111 -2.05 10.58 -10.49
C GLY A 111 -1.97 10.87 -11.99
N SER A 112 -0.78 10.78 -12.55
CA SER A 112 -0.50 10.99 -13.98
C SER A 112 -1.08 9.90 -14.89
N SER A 113 -1.37 8.70 -14.39
CA SER A 113 -2.00 7.65 -15.19
C SER A 113 -3.51 7.84 -15.41
N ARG A 114 -4.14 8.83 -14.77
CA ARG A 114 -5.58 9.05 -14.87
C ARG A 114 -6.09 9.26 -16.31
N LEU A 115 -5.34 10.01 -17.10
CA LEU A 115 -5.72 10.28 -18.49
C LEU A 115 -5.43 9.12 -19.47
N LEU A 116 -4.73 8.10 -18.96
CA LEU A 116 -4.33 6.91 -19.73
C LEU A 116 -5.11 5.66 -19.32
N CYS A 117 -6.09 5.80 -18.44
CA CYS A 117 -6.86 4.67 -17.95
C CYS A 117 -8.36 4.97 -18.01
N THR A 118 -9.10 4.02 -18.56
CA THR A 118 -10.56 4.04 -18.60
C THR A 118 -11.17 3.46 -17.32
N ARG A 119 -10.42 2.60 -16.64
CA ARG A 119 -10.80 2.00 -15.34
C ARG A 119 -10.07 2.66 -14.18
N ASN A 120 -10.65 2.54 -12.99
CA ASN A 120 -10.01 2.91 -11.73
C ASN A 120 -9.56 1.68 -10.95
N TYR A 121 -8.55 1.89 -10.10
CA TYR A 121 -8.18 0.91 -9.09
C TYR A 121 -9.25 0.80 -7.99
N HIS A 122 -9.30 -0.35 -7.35
CA HIS A 122 -10.04 -0.58 -6.11
C HIS A 122 -9.26 -1.51 -5.17
N ALA A 123 -9.76 -1.70 -3.93
CA ALA A 123 -9.01 -2.41 -2.88
C ALA A 123 -8.71 -3.89 -3.18
N GLY A 124 -9.39 -4.50 -4.14
CA GLY A 124 -9.18 -5.89 -4.53
C GLY A 124 -8.62 -6.07 -5.95
N PHE A 125 -8.21 -5.01 -6.63
CA PHE A 125 -7.76 -5.08 -8.02
C PHE A 125 -6.31 -5.56 -8.13
N THR A 126 -6.10 -6.81 -7.76
CA THR A 126 -4.78 -7.46 -7.64
C THR A 126 -4.17 -7.86 -8.99
N GLN A 127 -4.98 -7.92 -10.05
CA GLN A 127 -4.51 -8.25 -11.40
C GLN A 127 -3.40 -7.30 -11.86
N ASP A 128 -3.52 -6.00 -11.58
CA ASP A 128 -2.47 -5.03 -11.92
C ASP A 128 -1.15 -5.32 -11.22
N LEU A 129 -1.19 -5.84 -9.99
CA LEU A 129 0.02 -6.23 -9.26
C LEU A 129 0.73 -7.38 -9.95
N THR A 130 -0.03 -8.33 -10.49
CA THR A 130 0.50 -9.46 -11.29
C THR A 130 1.19 -8.95 -12.56
N VAL A 131 0.53 -8.05 -13.29
CA VAL A 131 1.08 -7.45 -14.52
C VAL A 131 2.36 -6.66 -14.23
N ILE A 132 2.37 -5.87 -13.15
CA ILE A 132 3.57 -5.14 -12.72
C ILE A 132 4.69 -6.11 -12.36
N ALA A 133 4.40 -7.18 -11.60
CA ALA A 133 5.39 -8.18 -11.20
C ALA A 133 6.02 -8.87 -12.42
N GLN A 134 5.22 -9.28 -13.40
CA GLN A 134 5.68 -9.89 -14.66
C GLN A 134 6.55 -8.94 -15.47
N ALA A 135 6.11 -7.68 -15.64
CA ALA A 135 6.87 -6.69 -16.39
C ALA A 135 8.23 -6.37 -15.74
N LEU A 136 8.29 -6.33 -14.41
CA LEU A 136 9.53 -6.11 -13.68
C LEU A 136 10.44 -7.36 -13.73
N SER A 137 9.88 -8.56 -13.59
CA SER A 137 10.62 -9.83 -13.65
C SER A 137 11.26 -10.08 -15.01
N ALA A 138 10.70 -9.55 -16.08
CA ALA A 138 11.27 -9.63 -17.42
C ALA A 138 12.57 -8.80 -17.60
N ARG A 139 12.94 -7.98 -16.62
CA ARG A 139 14.15 -7.14 -16.65
C ARG A 139 15.31 -7.87 -15.96
N GLU A 140 16.45 -7.94 -16.60
CA GLU A 140 17.65 -8.62 -16.07
C GLU A 140 18.19 -8.01 -14.77
N ASP A 141 17.92 -6.71 -14.54
CA ASP A 141 18.46 -5.95 -13.41
C ASP A 141 17.49 -5.76 -12.24
N THR A 142 16.39 -6.49 -12.22
CA THR A 142 15.36 -6.33 -11.18
C THR A 142 15.63 -7.15 -9.91
N GLY A 143 16.10 -8.38 -10.05
CA GLY A 143 16.25 -9.31 -8.93
C GLY A 143 14.92 -9.71 -8.30
N ARG A 144 14.91 -10.01 -6.98
CA ARG A 144 13.70 -10.37 -6.25
C ARG A 144 12.83 -9.13 -5.99
N LEU A 145 11.50 -9.31 -5.92
CA LEU A 145 10.58 -8.22 -5.64
C LEU A 145 10.13 -8.20 -4.18
N ALA A 146 10.32 -7.07 -3.50
CA ALA A 146 9.79 -6.78 -2.18
C ALA A 146 8.77 -5.63 -2.29
N TRP A 147 7.59 -5.80 -1.70
CA TRP A 147 6.48 -4.88 -1.91
C TRP A 147 6.10 -4.12 -0.65
N ILE A 148 5.83 -2.83 -0.77
CA ILE A 148 5.24 -2.02 0.29
C ILE A 148 3.95 -1.40 -0.21
N GLY A 149 2.84 -1.72 0.44
CA GLY A 149 1.54 -1.11 0.22
C GLY A 149 1.12 -0.22 1.37
N ILE A 150 0.73 1.00 1.04
CA ILE A 150 0.25 1.98 2.01
C ILE A 150 -1.27 2.05 1.97
N SER A 151 -1.93 1.89 3.11
CA SER A 151 -3.39 2.01 3.21
C SER A 151 -4.09 1.05 2.24
N LEU A 152 -4.86 1.53 1.27
CA LEU A 152 -5.62 0.71 0.31
C LEU A 152 -4.74 -0.31 -0.43
N SER A 153 -3.56 0.06 -0.89
CA SER A 153 -2.65 -0.89 -1.54
C SER A 153 -2.06 -1.92 -0.58
N GLY A 154 -2.04 -1.62 0.73
CA GLY A 154 -1.71 -2.62 1.74
C GLY A 154 -2.73 -3.75 1.82
N ASN A 155 -4.03 -3.45 1.65
CA ASN A 155 -5.08 -4.47 1.52
C ASN A 155 -4.91 -5.28 0.22
N MET A 156 -4.65 -4.58 -0.91
CA MET A 156 -4.42 -5.25 -2.20
C MET A 156 -3.29 -6.29 -2.10
N LEU A 157 -2.15 -5.90 -1.52
CA LEU A 157 -1.00 -6.79 -1.37
C LEU A 157 -1.25 -7.98 -0.45
N LEU A 158 -1.95 -7.77 0.69
CA LEU A 158 -2.30 -8.88 1.58
C LEU A 158 -3.28 -9.87 0.94
N LYS A 159 -4.19 -9.40 0.07
CA LYS A 159 -5.06 -10.27 -0.74
C LYS A 159 -4.24 -11.00 -1.80
N ALA A 160 -3.42 -10.29 -2.57
CA ALA A 160 -2.58 -10.85 -3.62
C ALA A 160 -1.61 -11.93 -3.12
N ALA A 161 -1.15 -11.83 -1.86
CA ALA A 161 -0.26 -12.82 -1.26
C ALA A 161 -0.84 -14.25 -1.20
N SER A 162 -2.16 -14.41 -1.31
CA SER A 162 -2.86 -15.69 -1.39
C SER A 162 -3.15 -16.14 -2.83
N GLU A 163 -2.97 -15.25 -3.81
CA GLU A 163 -3.38 -15.49 -5.20
C GLU A 163 -2.22 -16.06 -6.03
N THR A 164 -2.43 -17.24 -6.61
CA THR A 164 -1.41 -17.93 -7.43
C THR A 164 -0.85 -17.04 -8.55
N PRO A 165 -1.66 -16.32 -9.33
CA PRO A 165 -1.12 -15.50 -10.41
C PRO A 165 -0.10 -14.46 -9.96
N PHE A 166 -0.33 -13.81 -8.82
CA PHE A 166 0.61 -12.83 -8.28
C PHE A 166 1.86 -13.48 -7.68
N VAL A 167 1.66 -14.54 -6.90
CA VAL A 167 2.78 -15.24 -6.22
C VAL A 167 3.78 -15.82 -7.23
N GLU A 168 3.30 -16.30 -8.37
CA GLU A 168 4.11 -16.94 -9.40
C GLU A 168 4.57 -15.99 -10.52
N ALA A 169 4.13 -14.72 -10.49
CA ALA A 169 4.46 -13.71 -11.50
C ALA A 169 5.95 -13.33 -11.54
N ALA A 170 6.66 -13.48 -10.41
CA ALA A 170 8.06 -13.11 -10.26
C ALA A 170 8.69 -13.86 -9.08
N ASP A 171 10.00 -13.74 -8.90
CA ASP A 171 10.65 -14.14 -7.63
C ASP A 171 10.30 -13.12 -6.54
N GLN A 172 9.27 -13.43 -5.77
CA GLN A 172 8.74 -12.58 -4.71
C GLN A 172 9.52 -12.78 -3.41
N ALA A 173 10.03 -11.69 -2.83
CA ALA A 173 10.79 -11.73 -1.58
C ALA A 173 9.86 -11.67 -0.37
N ALA A 174 9.07 -10.59 -0.27
CA ALA A 174 8.18 -10.33 0.88
C ALA A 174 7.23 -9.17 0.61
N ILE A 175 6.21 -9.05 1.46
CA ILE A 175 5.21 -7.99 1.44
C ILE A 175 5.19 -7.25 2.77
N VAL A 176 5.10 -5.91 2.73
CA VAL A 176 4.81 -5.07 3.89
C VAL A 176 3.55 -4.26 3.62
N SER A 177 2.58 -4.41 4.50
CA SER A 177 1.30 -3.69 4.48
C SER A 177 1.26 -2.71 5.65
N ILE A 178 1.01 -1.42 5.37
CA ILE A 178 1.02 -0.36 6.38
C ILE A 178 -0.36 0.31 6.42
N SER A 179 -1.01 0.29 7.58
CA SER A 179 -2.33 0.90 7.84
C SER A 179 -3.40 0.49 6.82
N ALA A 180 -3.45 -0.79 6.43
CA ALA A 180 -4.40 -1.27 5.44
C ALA A 180 -5.85 -1.27 5.96
N PRO A 181 -6.85 -0.95 5.13
CA PRO A 181 -8.25 -1.21 5.42
C PRO A 181 -8.55 -2.71 5.33
N PHE A 182 -7.99 -3.47 6.25
CA PHE A 182 -7.99 -4.93 6.31
C PHE A 182 -9.39 -5.56 6.30
N ASP A 183 -10.36 -4.81 6.82
CA ASP A 183 -11.80 -5.02 6.72
C ASP A 183 -12.41 -3.76 6.11
N LEU A 184 -12.78 -3.82 4.83
CA LEU A 184 -13.31 -2.69 4.08
C LEU A 184 -14.64 -2.19 4.66
N GLN A 185 -15.53 -3.10 5.05
CA GLN A 185 -16.82 -2.77 5.68
C GLN A 185 -16.64 -2.03 7.01
N ALA A 186 -15.74 -2.52 7.87
CA ALA A 186 -15.43 -1.86 9.14
C ALA A 186 -14.81 -0.47 8.90
N THR A 187 -14.00 -0.34 7.88
CA THR A 187 -13.37 0.95 7.49
C THR A 187 -14.42 1.93 6.97
N ALA A 188 -15.31 1.53 6.06
CA ALA A 188 -16.39 2.37 5.54
C ALA A 188 -17.32 2.84 6.68
N THR A 189 -17.70 1.93 7.58
CA THR A 189 -18.47 2.23 8.79
C THR A 189 -17.75 3.24 9.69
N ARG A 190 -16.41 3.10 9.85
CA ARG A 190 -15.61 4.02 10.67
C ARG A 190 -15.56 5.42 10.07
N PHE A 191 -15.41 5.55 8.75
CA PHE A 191 -15.48 6.83 8.05
C PHE A 191 -16.84 7.53 8.17
N SER A 192 -17.93 6.79 8.31
CA SER A 192 -19.28 7.33 8.45
C SER A 192 -19.56 7.91 9.86
N ARG A 193 -18.68 7.68 10.83
CA ARG A 193 -18.85 8.21 12.21
C ARG A 193 -18.63 9.72 12.24
N ARG A 194 -19.40 10.43 13.08
CA ARG A 194 -19.29 11.89 13.28
C ARG A 194 -17.87 12.37 13.56
N ARG A 195 -17.09 11.58 14.31
CA ARG A 195 -15.68 11.86 14.61
C ARG A 195 -14.84 12.02 13.33
N ASN A 196 -15.12 11.27 12.29
CA ASN A 196 -14.35 11.24 11.05
C ASN A 196 -14.95 12.14 9.95
N PHE A 197 -15.93 13.00 10.28
CA PHE A 197 -16.60 13.88 9.32
C PHE A 197 -15.62 14.72 8.47
N LEU A 198 -14.59 15.32 9.11
CA LEU A 198 -13.62 16.15 8.40
C LEU A 198 -12.75 15.31 7.44
N TYR A 199 -12.33 14.13 7.85
CA TYR A 199 -11.59 13.20 7.02
C TYR A 199 -12.42 12.70 5.85
N SER A 200 -13.65 12.27 6.10
CA SER A 200 -14.58 11.83 5.06
C SER A 200 -14.85 12.94 4.04
N ARG A 201 -15.13 14.16 4.51
CA ARG A 201 -15.34 15.33 3.65
C ARG A 201 -14.10 15.65 2.80
N TYR A 202 -12.91 15.55 3.38
CA TYR A 202 -11.65 15.77 2.65
C TYR A 202 -11.49 14.76 1.51
N LEU A 203 -11.70 13.46 1.78
CA LEU A 203 -11.57 12.40 0.77
C LEU A 203 -12.64 12.53 -0.32
N VAL A 204 -13.91 12.75 0.05
CA VAL A 204 -15.01 12.96 -0.92
C VAL A 204 -14.73 14.17 -1.82
N ASN A 205 -14.22 15.26 -1.27
CA ASN A 205 -13.85 16.43 -2.07
C ASN A 205 -12.70 16.13 -3.04
N LYS A 206 -11.73 15.29 -2.66
CA LYS A 206 -10.68 14.82 -3.58
C LYS A 206 -11.25 13.94 -4.69
N ILE A 207 -12.14 13.00 -4.37
CA ILE A 207 -12.83 12.17 -5.37
C ILE A 207 -13.55 13.07 -6.38
N ARG A 208 -14.35 14.02 -5.92
CA ARG A 208 -15.09 14.94 -6.79
C ARG A 208 -14.20 15.78 -7.71
N LYS A 209 -12.97 16.06 -7.31
CA LYS A 209 -11.99 16.81 -8.12
C LYS A 209 -11.25 15.93 -9.11
N GLN A 210 -10.94 14.69 -8.73
CA GLN A 210 -10.09 13.81 -9.53
C GLN A 210 -10.87 12.95 -10.52
N MET A 211 -12.02 12.42 -10.12
CA MET A 211 -12.80 11.50 -10.96
C MET A 211 -13.26 12.10 -12.31
N PRO A 212 -13.71 13.37 -12.37
CA PRO A 212 -14.13 13.96 -13.65
C PRO A 212 -13.02 14.07 -14.71
N LEU A 213 -11.76 13.90 -14.31
CA LEU A 213 -10.61 13.90 -15.23
C LEU A 213 -10.40 12.56 -15.94
N GLN A 214 -11.12 11.52 -15.52
CA GLN A 214 -11.00 10.18 -16.11
C GLN A 214 -11.73 10.11 -17.45
N PRO A 215 -11.10 9.55 -18.49
CA PRO A 215 -11.77 9.26 -19.76
C PRO A 215 -12.96 8.30 -19.58
N GLY A 216 -14.03 8.49 -20.35
CA GLY A 216 -15.17 7.58 -20.37
C GLY A 216 -16.21 7.77 -19.26
N LEU A 217 -16.04 8.73 -18.36
CA LEU A 217 -17.07 9.04 -17.36
C LEU A 217 -18.29 9.66 -18.02
N ARG A 218 -19.48 9.08 -17.80
CA ARG A 218 -20.73 9.56 -18.39
C ARG A 218 -21.26 10.82 -17.68
N PRO A 219 -22.02 11.69 -18.38
CA PRO A 219 -22.57 12.92 -17.77
C PRO A 219 -23.43 12.67 -16.54
N ASP A 220 -24.22 11.57 -16.51
CA ASP A 220 -25.03 11.17 -15.36
C ASP A 220 -24.16 10.80 -14.15
N GLN A 221 -23.05 10.11 -14.37
CA GLN A 221 -22.07 9.81 -13.32
C GLN A 221 -21.41 11.08 -12.77
N VAL A 222 -21.05 12.03 -13.65
CA VAL A 222 -20.48 13.32 -13.21
C VAL A 222 -21.47 14.09 -12.33
N GLU A 223 -22.76 14.09 -12.70
CA GLU A 223 -23.79 14.75 -11.88
C GLU A 223 -24.03 14.01 -10.55
N HIS A 224 -24.03 12.69 -10.57
CA HIS A 224 -24.15 11.88 -9.36
C HIS A 224 -22.95 12.11 -8.40
N LEU A 225 -21.75 12.21 -8.95
CA LEU A 225 -20.52 12.45 -8.21
C LEU A 225 -20.57 13.75 -7.37
N LYS A 226 -21.28 14.77 -7.84
CA LYS A 226 -21.49 16.03 -7.09
C LYS A 226 -22.33 15.84 -5.83
N ARG A 227 -23.14 14.79 -5.78
CA ARG A 227 -24.11 14.53 -4.70
C ARG A 227 -23.61 13.60 -3.62
N ILE A 228 -22.61 12.73 -3.90
CA ILE A 228 -22.07 11.78 -2.92
C ILE A 228 -21.54 12.53 -1.70
N LYS A 229 -21.77 11.97 -0.51
CA LYS A 229 -21.35 12.57 0.79
C LYS A 229 -20.35 11.72 1.54
N THR A 230 -20.28 10.42 1.21
CA THR A 230 -19.44 9.44 1.90
C THR A 230 -18.67 8.58 0.92
N ILE A 231 -17.61 7.92 1.42
CA ILE A 231 -16.87 6.91 0.66
C ILE A 231 -17.79 5.73 0.32
N GLY A 232 -18.65 5.29 1.26
CA GLY A 232 -19.59 4.21 1.00
C GLY A 232 -20.56 4.51 -0.15
N GLU A 233 -21.07 5.75 -0.26
CA GLU A 233 -21.89 6.17 -1.40
C GLU A 233 -21.08 6.17 -2.71
N PHE A 234 -19.79 6.53 -2.65
CA PHE A 234 -18.92 6.42 -3.82
C PHE A 234 -18.74 4.95 -4.24
N ASP A 235 -18.46 4.08 -3.29
CA ASP A 235 -18.28 2.65 -3.57
C ASP A 235 -19.56 2.01 -4.10
N GLU A 236 -20.74 2.38 -3.55
CA GLU A 236 -22.03 1.87 -4.01
C GLU A 236 -22.37 2.28 -5.45
N HIS A 237 -22.09 3.53 -5.80
CA HIS A 237 -22.54 4.07 -7.09
C HIS A 237 -21.48 4.08 -8.20
N PHE A 238 -20.21 3.86 -7.84
CA PHE A 238 -19.10 3.88 -8.79
C PHE A 238 -18.24 2.61 -8.67
N THR A 239 -17.59 2.37 -7.52
CA THR A 239 -16.64 1.26 -7.39
C THR A 239 -17.31 -0.09 -7.63
N ALA A 240 -18.44 -0.36 -6.99
CA ALA A 240 -19.11 -1.65 -7.11
C ALA A 240 -19.62 -1.90 -8.54
N PRO A 241 -20.45 -1.03 -9.15
CA PRO A 241 -20.98 -1.29 -10.50
C PRO A 241 -19.90 -1.26 -11.59
N ASP A 242 -18.86 -0.40 -11.49
CA ASP A 242 -17.80 -0.31 -12.49
C ASP A 242 -16.92 -1.57 -12.52
N HIS A 243 -16.95 -2.37 -11.45
CA HIS A 243 -16.18 -3.62 -11.31
C HIS A 243 -17.06 -4.88 -11.20
N GLY A 244 -18.36 -4.78 -11.51
CA GLY A 244 -19.27 -5.92 -11.62
C GLY A 244 -19.80 -6.46 -10.30
N TYR A 245 -19.68 -5.72 -9.19
CA TYR A 245 -20.31 -6.06 -7.91
C TYR A 245 -21.73 -5.51 -7.85
N GLY A 246 -22.66 -6.25 -7.26
CA GLY A 246 -24.07 -5.85 -7.11
C GLY A 246 -24.28 -4.75 -6.06
N SER A 247 -23.32 -4.56 -5.13
CA SER A 247 -23.37 -3.54 -4.07
C SER A 247 -21.99 -3.27 -3.48
N ALA A 248 -21.86 -2.16 -2.72
CA ALA A 248 -20.66 -1.88 -1.95
C ALA A 248 -20.39 -2.97 -0.89
N ASP A 249 -21.43 -3.53 -0.29
CA ASP A 249 -21.28 -4.61 0.71
C ASP A 249 -20.67 -5.87 0.08
N GLU A 250 -21.11 -6.28 -1.10
CA GLU A 250 -20.51 -7.39 -1.84
C GLU A 250 -19.04 -7.08 -2.19
N TYR A 251 -18.78 -5.90 -2.72
CA TYR A 251 -17.41 -5.43 -2.99
C TYR A 251 -16.52 -5.51 -1.75
N TYR A 252 -17.00 -5.05 -0.59
CA TYR A 252 -16.24 -5.09 0.65
C TYR A 252 -15.98 -6.53 1.14
N ILE A 253 -17.00 -7.39 1.07
CA ILE A 253 -16.89 -8.77 1.48
C ILE A 253 -15.84 -9.48 0.62
N GLU A 254 -15.90 -9.33 -0.69
CA GLU A 254 -15.02 -10.06 -1.61
C GLU A 254 -13.58 -9.54 -1.66
N ASN A 255 -13.34 -8.32 -1.18
CA ASN A 255 -12.02 -7.70 -1.32
C ASN A 255 -11.32 -7.35 0.00
N SER A 256 -11.92 -7.66 1.15
CA SER A 256 -11.27 -7.49 2.45
C SER A 256 -10.17 -8.52 2.68
N ALA A 257 -8.93 -8.07 2.87
CA ALA A 257 -7.77 -8.95 3.05
C ALA A 257 -7.89 -9.89 4.25
N LYS A 258 -8.72 -9.57 5.25
CA LYS A 258 -8.99 -10.44 6.41
C LYS A 258 -9.48 -11.85 6.03
N ARG A 259 -10.07 -12.01 4.84
CA ARG A 259 -10.57 -13.31 4.36
C ARG A 259 -9.48 -14.20 3.78
N PHE A 260 -8.40 -13.58 3.31
CA PHE A 260 -7.38 -14.23 2.49
C PHE A 260 -6.04 -14.36 3.22
N VAL A 261 -5.80 -13.53 4.23
CA VAL A 261 -4.46 -13.38 4.82
C VAL A 261 -3.89 -14.68 5.39
N LEU A 262 -4.72 -15.56 5.94
CA LEU A 262 -4.26 -16.85 6.48
C LEU A 262 -3.78 -17.81 5.37
N ASP A 263 -4.21 -17.59 4.13
CA ASP A 263 -3.81 -18.37 2.96
C ASP A 263 -2.61 -17.74 2.23
N ALA A 264 -1.99 -16.70 2.80
CA ALA A 264 -0.83 -16.05 2.21
C ALA A 264 0.33 -17.03 2.01
N ARG A 265 0.94 -16.97 0.84
CA ARG A 265 2.03 -17.84 0.39
C ARG A 265 3.38 -17.11 0.34
N LEU A 266 3.42 -15.85 0.73
CA LEU A 266 4.61 -15.00 0.81
C LEU A 266 4.80 -14.49 2.24
N PRO A 267 6.03 -14.23 2.67
CA PRO A 267 6.27 -13.52 3.93
C PRO A 267 5.55 -12.16 3.95
N CYS A 268 4.70 -11.92 4.94
CA CYS A 268 3.92 -10.69 5.07
C CYS A 268 4.12 -10.04 6.44
N LEU A 269 4.50 -8.76 6.46
CA LEU A 269 4.48 -7.90 7.64
C LEU A 269 3.27 -6.97 7.57
N ALA A 270 2.35 -7.07 8.53
CA ALA A 270 1.14 -6.25 8.61
C ALA A 270 1.26 -5.26 9.77
N ILE A 271 1.45 -3.97 9.45
CA ILE A 271 1.64 -2.89 10.42
C ILE A 271 0.34 -2.07 10.54
N VAL A 272 -0.20 -1.97 11.75
CA VAL A 272 -1.40 -1.15 12.03
C VAL A 272 -1.29 -0.51 13.42
N ALA A 273 -1.93 0.65 13.62
CA ALA A 273 -1.99 1.30 14.92
C ALA A 273 -3.41 1.22 15.52
N ALA A 274 -3.51 0.86 16.80
CA ALA A 274 -4.78 0.81 17.52
C ALA A 274 -5.48 2.19 17.61
N ASN A 275 -4.72 3.27 17.56
CA ASN A 275 -5.23 4.63 17.57
C ASN A 275 -5.39 5.25 16.16
N ASP A 276 -5.35 4.44 15.10
CA ASP A 276 -5.62 4.91 13.74
C ASP A 276 -7.05 5.46 13.66
N PRO A 277 -7.27 6.72 13.26
CA PRO A 277 -8.61 7.29 13.16
C PRO A 277 -9.44 6.66 12.02
N TRP A 278 -8.79 6.09 11.00
CA TRP A 278 -9.43 5.57 9.80
C TRP A 278 -9.63 4.06 9.86
N ILE A 279 -8.61 3.33 10.32
CA ILE A 279 -8.59 1.86 10.30
C ILE A 279 -8.96 1.31 11.69
N ASP A 280 -9.81 0.30 11.69
CA ASP A 280 -10.15 -0.43 12.90
C ASP A 280 -9.14 -1.56 13.11
N ASP A 281 -8.49 -1.60 14.26
CA ASP A 281 -7.51 -2.64 14.59
C ASP A 281 -8.16 -3.96 15.07
N ARG A 282 -9.45 -3.93 15.42
CA ARG A 282 -10.17 -5.13 15.90
C ARG A 282 -10.16 -6.30 14.92
N PRO A 283 -10.37 -6.10 13.61
CA PRO A 283 -10.23 -7.19 12.63
C PRO A 283 -8.83 -7.82 12.64
N TYR A 284 -7.77 -7.03 12.80
CA TYR A 284 -6.40 -7.54 12.93
C TYR A 284 -6.21 -8.39 14.19
N ARG A 285 -6.79 -7.97 15.32
CA ARG A 285 -6.71 -8.71 16.60
C ARG A 285 -7.52 -10.00 16.58
N ALA A 286 -8.52 -10.10 15.71
CA ALA A 286 -9.35 -11.29 15.57
C ALA A 286 -8.70 -12.42 14.76
N ILE A 287 -7.62 -12.14 14.03
CA ILE A 287 -6.90 -13.16 13.25
C ILE A 287 -5.97 -13.98 14.15
N GLU A 288 -6.01 -15.29 13.98
CA GLU A 288 -5.04 -16.22 14.58
C GLU A 288 -3.76 -16.29 13.71
N TRP A 289 -2.95 -15.21 13.77
CA TRP A 289 -1.76 -15.04 12.93
C TRP A 289 -0.78 -16.21 12.99
N SER A 290 -0.72 -16.92 14.12
CA SER A 290 0.16 -18.09 14.32
C SER A 290 -0.20 -19.29 13.44
N LYS A 291 -1.39 -19.30 12.83
CA LYS A 291 -1.79 -20.36 11.89
C LYS A 291 -0.99 -20.36 10.58
N ASN A 292 -0.39 -19.22 10.23
CA ASN A 292 0.49 -19.13 9.08
C ASN A 292 1.85 -18.51 9.49
N PRO A 293 2.95 -19.27 9.47
CA PRO A 293 4.27 -18.81 9.92
C PRO A 293 4.89 -17.74 9.01
N LEU A 294 4.33 -17.50 7.83
CA LEU A 294 4.74 -16.43 6.92
C LEU A 294 4.23 -15.05 7.36
N LEU A 295 3.30 -15.00 8.31
CA LEU A 295 2.66 -13.77 8.75
C LEU A 295 3.30 -13.19 10.00
N THR A 296 3.59 -11.91 9.96
CA THR A 296 4.13 -11.13 11.09
C THR A 296 3.23 -9.91 11.33
N PRO A 297 2.34 -9.95 12.34
CA PRO A 297 1.54 -8.79 12.72
C PRO A 297 2.35 -7.82 13.58
N ALA A 298 2.28 -6.53 13.30
CA ALA A 298 2.80 -5.44 14.11
C ALA A 298 1.65 -4.49 14.50
N ILE A 299 0.85 -4.89 15.48
CA ILE A 299 -0.30 -4.12 15.97
C ILE A 299 0.18 -3.16 17.06
N CYS A 300 0.49 -1.93 16.66
CA CYS A 300 1.07 -0.90 17.52
C CYS A 300 0.00 -0.23 18.39
N ARG A 301 0.38 0.19 19.59
CA ARG A 301 -0.49 1.00 20.45
C ARG A 301 -0.77 2.38 19.86
N THR A 302 0.21 2.97 19.19
CA THR A 302 0.17 4.31 18.60
C THR A 302 0.77 4.30 17.20
N GLY A 303 0.44 5.30 16.36
CA GLY A 303 0.93 5.39 14.98
C GLY A 303 0.01 6.21 14.09
N GLY A 304 -1.27 6.35 14.45
CA GLY A 304 -2.27 6.98 13.59
C GLY A 304 -2.36 6.26 12.23
N HIS A 305 -2.84 6.96 11.23
CA HIS A 305 -2.87 6.46 9.86
C HIS A 305 -1.56 6.85 9.16
N VAL A 306 -0.64 5.89 8.98
CA VAL A 306 0.66 6.05 8.27
C VAL A 306 1.65 7.00 8.97
N GLY A 307 1.39 7.47 10.19
CA GLY A 307 2.29 8.38 10.90
C GLY A 307 3.51 7.66 11.49
N PHE A 308 3.28 6.82 12.47
CA PHE A 308 4.29 5.98 13.15
C PHE A 308 5.59 6.71 13.56
N HIS A 309 5.47 7.98 14.00
CA HIS A 309 6.60 8.77 14.49
C HIS A 309 6.99 8.33 15.89
N ALA A 310 8.17 7.71 16.01
CA ALA A 310 8.72 7.17 17.24
C ALA A 310 9.85 8.03 17.80
N GLN A 311 9.96 8.10 19.13
CA GLN A 311 11.08 8.74 19.81
C GLN A 311 12.41 8.07 19.41
N GLY A 312 13.44 8.87 19.16
CA GLY A 312 14.75 8.36 18.72
C GLY A 312 14.86 8.12 17.21
N HIS A 313 13.75 8.21 16.46
CA HIS A 313 13.74 8.01 15.02
C HIS A 313 13.52 9.32 14.25
N ARG A 314 14.28 9.50 13.17
CA ARG A 314 14.10 10.66 12.26
C ARG A 314 12.93 10.45 11.32
N GLN A 315 12.76 9.25 10.82
CA GLN A 315 11.70 8.81 9.91
C GLN A 315 10.65 7.98 10.66
N PRO A 316 9.44 7.79 10.11
CA PRO A 316 8.47 6.83 10.64
C PRO A 316 9.11 5.45 10.85
N ILE A 317 8.83 4.82 11.98
CA ILE A 317 9.54 3.59 12.38
C ILE A 317 9.31 2.41 11.42
N TYR A 318 8.20 2.43 10.67
CA TYR A 318 7.90 1.41 9.67
C TYR A 318 8.96 1.36 8.55
N THR A 319 9.72 2.44 8.28
CA THR A 319 10.80 2.41 7.29
C THR A 319 11.91 1.44 7.69
N ALA A 320 12.33 1.51 8.95
CA ALA A 320 13.33 0.59 9.50
C ALA A 320 12.79 -0.84 9.63
N TRP A 321 11.53 -0.99 10.05
CA TRP A 321 10.91 -2.30 10.22
C TRP A 321 10.73 -3.02 8.90
N SER A 322 10.24 -2.33 7.86
CA SER A 322 10.07 -2.92 6.53
C SER A 322 11.42 -3.38 5.96
N ARG A 323 12.48 -2.58 6.11
CA ARG A 323 13.82 -2.96 5.66
C ARG A 323 14.34 -4.18 6.41
N SER A 324 14.27 -4.18 7.75
CA SER A 324 14.71 -5.34 8.55
C SER A 324 13.93 -6.62 8.20
N PHE A 325 12.63 -6.48 7.88
CA PHE A 325 11.80 -7.58 7.44
C PHE A 325 12.27 -8.16 6.09
N PHE A 326 12.56 -7.30 5.12
CA PHE A 326 13.08 -7.72 3.81
C PHE A 326 14.45 -8.39 3.93
N GLU A 327 15.37 -7.83 4.71
CA GLU A 327 16.71 -8.41 4.96
C GLU A 327 16.62 -9.80 5.61
N ALA A 328 15.65 -10.02 6.50
CA ALA A 328 15.42 -11.32 7.13
C ALA A 328 14.77 -12.33 6.17
N SER A 329 13.87 -11.87 5.30
CA SER A 329 13.17 -12.72 4.32
C SER A 329 14.04 -13.09 3.12
N SER A 330 15.12 -12.35 2.86
CA SER A 330 16.06 -12.61 1.78
C SER A 330 17.12 -13.65 2.12
N LYS A 331 17.28 -14.01 3.39
CA LYS A 331 18.24 -15.06 3.79
C LYS A 331 17.67 -16.44 3.48
N PRO A 332 18.44 -17.33 2.83
CA PRO A 332 18.02 -18.73 2.65
C PRO A 332 17.67 -19.33 4.01
N ALA A 333 16.57 -20.08 4.09
CA ALA A 333 16.20 -20.79 5.30
C ALA A 333 17.39 -21.68 5.73
N THR A 334 17.95 -21.44 6.92
CA THR A 334 18.97 -22.31 7.48
C THR A 334 18.34 -23.71 7.62
N PRO A 335 18.92 -24.77 7.00
CA PRO A 335 18.33 -26.10 7.11
C PRO A 335 18.23 -26.48 8.59
N THR A 336 17.03 -26.84 9.02
CA THR A 336 16.79 -27.36 10.36
C THR A 336 17.67 -28.60 10.51
N PRO A 337 18.55 -28.70 11.56
CA PRO A 337 19.32 -29.90 11.75
C PRO A 337 18.36 -31.08 11.91
N SER A 338 18.53 -32.10 11.04
CA SER A 338 17.80 -33.35 11.13
C SER A 338 18.02 -33.91 12.53
N ARG A 339 16.97 -34.02 13.34
CA ARG A 339 17.01 -34.80 14.58
C ARG A 339 17.34 -36.25 14.18
N ARG A 340 18.54 -36.68 14.50
CA ARG A 340 18.92 -38.10 14.52
C ARG A 340 18.36 -38.76 15.76
#